data_77f6352250635d9d5fcd06d5298dd184
#
_entry.id   77f6352250635d9d5fcd06d5298dd184
#
_cell.length_a   1.000
_cell.length_b   1.000
_cell.length_c   1.000
_cell.angle_alpha   90.00
_cell.angle_beta   90.00
_cell.angle_gamma   90.00
#
_symmetry.space_group_name_H-M   'P 1'
#
loop_
_entity.id
_entity.type
_entity.pdbx_description
1 polymer ?
#
loop_
_entity_poly.entity_id
_entity_poly.type
_entity_poly.pdbx_seq_one_letter_code
_entity_poly.pdbx_strand_id
1 'polypeptide(L)'
;MAGKAMTEPTVPFASTVGAECGVLERFIALLERERAMLLAGAVDDLPRVVNEKNSLAGQLAALGKRRAQILASAGLSSENSALTAWLQTQPAETSAAPAWSALLKLAGQARDLNSANGELIRVRLQNNTQALETLLGNAGLLKLYGPDGQSRQQGSGRISFSV
;
A
#
# COMPACT_ATOMS: atom_id res chain seq x y z
N MET A 1 6.02 -33.52 35.33
CA MET A 1 6.39 -32.11 35.47
C MET A 1 6.75 -31.54 34.11
N ALA A 2 5.81 -31.47 33.18
CA ALA A 2 6.12 -30.87 31.84
C ALA A 2 4.80 -30.40 31.20
N GLY A 3 4.14 -29.43 31.78
CA GLY A 3 2.84 -29.00 31.27
C GLY A 3 2.58 -27.50 31.23
N LYS A 4 3.56 -26.64 31.60
CA LYS A 4 3.28 -25.21 31.82
C LYS A 4 3.89 -24.25 30.82
N ALA A 5 4.73 -24.71 29.90
CA ALA A 5 5.50 -23.81 29.04
C ALA A 5 4.93 -23.58 27.63
N MET A 6 3.89 -24.28 27.20
CA MET A 6 3.46 -24.29 25.79
C MET A 6 2.21 -23.49 25.47
N THR A 7 1.51 -22.95 26.46
CA THR A 7 0.27 -22.17 26.26
C THR A 7 0.49 -20.65 26.26
N GLU A 8 1.63 -20.18 26.78
CA GLU A 8 1.88 -18.75 26.98
C GLU A 8 2.09 -17.93 25.68
N PRO A 9 2.70 -18.42 24.58
CA PRO A 9 2.84 -17.61 23.37
C PRO A 9 1.60 -17.59 22.47
N THR A 10 0.72 -18.58 22.55
CA THR A 10 -0.45 -18.71 21.66
C THR A 10 -1.52 -17.66 21.90
N VAL A 11 -1.82 -17.32 23.15
CA VAL A 11 -2.83 -16.30 23.50
C VAL A 11 -2.40 -14.91 23.05
N PRO A 12 -1.18 -14.40 23.38
CA PRO A 12 -0.73 -13.10 22.88
C PRO A 12 -0.53 -13.10 21.36
N PHE A 13 -0.17 -14.22 20.74
CA PHE A 13 -0.10 -14.35 19.30
C PHE A 13 -1.50 -14.17 18.65
N ALA A 14 -2.50 -14.94 19.09
CA ALA A 14 -3.87 -14.87 18.56
C ALA A 14 -4.47 -13.47 18.74
N SER A 15 -4.25 -12.84 19.90
CA SER A 15 -4.70 -11.48 20.19
C SER A 15 -4.04 -10.45 19.26
N THR A 16 -2.74 -10.57 19.02
CA THR A 16 -2.02 -9.66 18.12
C THR A 16 -2.47 -9.84 16.68
N VAL A 17 -2.62 -11.08 16.22
CA VAL A 17 -3.13 -11.39 14.87
C VAL A 17 -4.57 -10.89 14.70
N GLY A 18 -5.42 -11.02 15.72
CA GLY A 18 -6.77 -10.45 15.71
C GLY A 18 -6.76 -8.92 15.55
N ALA A 19 -5.85 -8.24 16.22
CA ALA A 19 -5.67 -6.80 16.06
C ALA A 19 -5.17 -6.43 14.65
N GLU A 20 -4.24 -7.20 14.06
CA GLU A 20 -3.79 -7.04 12.67
C GLU A 20 -4.96 -7.21 11.70
N CYS A 21 -5.81 -8.22 11.87
CA CYS A 21 -7.01 -8.42 11.05
C CYS A 21 -7.92 -7.19 11.10
N GLY A 22 -8.22 -6.65 12.28
CA GLY A 22 -9.06 -5.46 12.41
C GLY A 22 -8.47 -4.21 11.74
N VAL A 23 -7.15 -4.05 11.74
CA VAL A 23 -6.49 -2.96 10.99
C VAL A 23 -6.55 -3.21 9.49
N LEU A 24 -6.35 -4.45 9.02
CA LEU A 24 -6.45 -4.82 7.61
C LEU A 24 -7.87 -4.62 7.05
N GLU A 25 -8.90 -4.96 7.80
CA GLU A 25 -10.29 -4.70 7.40
C GLU A 25 -10.54 -3.21 7.17
N ARG A 26 -10.06 -2.35 8.06
CA ARG A 26 -10.13 -0.89 7.88
C ARG A 26 -9.31 -0.42 6.68
N PHE A 27 -8.15 -1.02 6.46
CA PHE A 27 -7.30 -0.70 5.32
C PHE A 27 -7.97 -1.09 3.99
N ILE A 28 -8.59 -2.26 3.93
CA ILE A 28 -9.36 -2.72 2.76
C ILE A 28 -10.53 -1.77 2.46
N ALA A 29 -11.31 -1.41 3.47
CA ALA A 29 -12.43 -0.46 3.31
C ALA A 29 -11.94 0.91 2.79
N LEU A 30 -10.76 1.35 3.24
CA LEU A 30 -10.14 2.59 2.75
C LEU A 30 -9.69 2.45 1.28
N LEU A 31 -9.13 1.31 0.88
CA LEU A 31 -8.73 1.02 -0.50
C LEU A 31 -9.94 0.96 -1.45
N GLU A 32 -11.06 0.40 -1.00
CA GLU A 32 -12.31 0.38 -1.77
C GLU A 32 -12.84 1.80 -1.98
N ARG A 33 -12.82 2.63 -0.93
CA ARG A 33 -13.17 4.04 -1.02
C ARG A 33 -12.25 4.81 -1.98
N GLU A 34 -10.93 4.61 -1.88
CA GLU A 34 -9.95 5.18 -2.81
C GLU A 34 -10.27 4.79 -4.26
N ARG A 35 -10.57 3.51 -4.49
CA ARG A 35 -10.95 3.00 -5.81
C ARG A 35 -12.19 3.69 -6.37
N ALA A 36 -13.24 3.83 -5.56
CA ALA A 36 -14.47 4.51 -5.96
C ALA A 36 -14.19 5.98 -6.34
N MET A 37 -13.37 6.68 -5.57
CA MET A 37 -12.95 8.05 -5.85
C MET A 37 -12.13 8.14 -7.14
N LEU A 38 -11.19 7.23 -7.35
CA LEU A 38 -10.40 7.16 -8.57
C LEU A 38 -11.28 6.90 -9.80
N LEU A 39 -12.25 6.02 -9.71
CA LEU A 39 -13.17 5.73 -10.83
C LEU A 39 -14.10 6.92 -11.14
N ALA A 40 -14.58 7.61 -10.11
CA ALA A 40 -15.46 8.77 -10.25
C ALA A 40 -14.72 10.06 -10.66
N GLY A 41 -13.40 10.10 -10.58
CA GLY A 41 -12.64 11.32 -10.81
C GLY A 41 -12.64 12.32 -9.65
N ALA A 42 -13.14 11.93 -8.49
CA ALA A 42 -13.19 12.74 -7.29
C ALA A 42 -11.81 12.72 -6.56
N VAL A 43 -10.87 13.50 -7.08
CA VAL A 43 -9.47 13.46 -6.63
C VAL A 43 -9.14 14.42 -5.47
N ASP A 44 -10.06 15.32 -5.12
CA ASP A 44 -9.80 16.37 -4.13
C ASP A 44 -9.53 15.82 -2.73
N ASP A 45 -10.18 14.72 -2.36
CA ASP A 45 -10.01 14.03 -1.07
C ASP A 45 -8.89 12.97 -1.05
N LEU A 46 -8.22 12.70 -2.17
CA LEU A 46 -7.14 11.71 -2.23
C LEU A 46 -5.99 11.96 -1.24
N PRO A 47 -5.54 13.21 -0.99
CA PRO A 47 -4.50 13.46 0.02
C PRO A 47 -4.89 12.97 1.41
N ARG A 48 -6.16 13.10 1.78
CA ARG A 48 -6.69 12.59 3.06
C ARG A 48 -6.64 11.06 3.11
N VAL A 49 -7.05 10.41 2.03
CA VAL A 49 -6.98 8.94 1.93
C VAL A 49 -5.54 8.45 2.03
N VAL A 50 -4.58 9.12 1.40
CA VAL A 50 -3.15 8.79 1.49
C VAL A 50 -2.66 8.89 2.94
N ASN A 51 -3.03 9.93 3.67
CA ASN A 51 -2.66 10.09 5.08
C ASN A 51 -3.26 8.99 5.95
N GLU A 52 -4.52 8.62 5.74
CA GLU A 52 -5.17 7.53 6.45
C GLU A 52 -4.50 6.17 6.13
N LYS A 53 -4.13 5.92 4.86
CA LYS A 53 -3.36 4.73 4.46
C LYS A 53 -2.02 4.63 5.17
N ASN A 54 -1.28 5.73 5.24
CA ASN A 54 0.03 5.77 5.91
C ASN A 54 -0.12 5.48 7.41
N SER A 55 -1.16 6.02 8.05
CA SER A 55 -1.45 5.75 9.46
C SER A 55 -1.75 4.26 9.70
N LEU A 56 -2.62 3.65 8.89
CA LEU A 56 -2.96 2.23 9.01
C LEU A 56 -1.76 1.32 8.70
N ALA A 57 -0.94 1.68 7.70
CA ALA A 57 0.30 0.97 7.39
C ALA A 57 1.28 0.99 8.56
N GLY A 58 1.40 2.12 9.25
CA GLY A 58 2.20 2.25 10.47
C GLY A 58 1.69 1.34 11.60
N GLN A 59 0.38 1.25 11.79
CA GLN A 59 -0.24 0.36 12.78
C GLN A 59 0.03 -1.11 12.43
N LEU A 60 -0.10 -1.51 11.16
CA LEU A 60 0.21 -2.86 10.70
C LEU A 60 1.69 -3.21 10.92
N ALA A 61 2.60 -2.30 10.62
CA ALA A 61 4.03 -2.50 10.83
C ALA A 61 4.35 -2.73 12.32
N ALA A 62 3.75 -1.94 13.21
CA ALA A 62 3.93 -2.09 14.66
C ALA A 62 3.39 -3.43 15.18
N LEU A 63 2.20 -3.84 14.73
CA LEU A 63 1.60 -5.13 15.11
C LEU A 63 2.41 -6.30 14.54
N GLY A 64 2.86 -6.23 13.29
CA GLY A 64 3.72 -7.24 12.68
C GLY A 64 5.04 -7.41 13.43
N LYS A 65 5.66 -6.30 13.88
CA LYS A 65 6.84 -6.34 14.74
C LYS A 65 6.56 -7.03 16.08
N ARG A 66 5.42 -6.70 16.72
CA ARG A 66 5.01 -7.36 17.97
C ARG A 66 4.80 -8.85 17.77
N ARG A 67 4.12 -9.26 16.69
CA ARG A 67 3.95 -10.66 16.34
C ARG A 67 5.28 -11.39 16.17
N ALA A 68 6.22 -10.78 15.43
CA ALA A 68 7.56 -11.34 15.25
C ALA A 68 8.31 -11.50 16.59
N GLN A 69 8.18 -10.55 17.52
CA GLN A 69 8.77 -10.64 18.85
C GLN A 69 8.18 -11.79 19.67
N ILE A 70 6.87 -12.00 19.61
CA ILE A 70 6.20 -13.12 20.28
C ILE A 70 6.74 -14.45 19.74
N LEU A 71 6.85 -14.59 18.43
CA LEU A 71 7.39 -15.81 17.80
C LEU A 71 8.84 -16.04 18.16
N ALA A 72 9.68 -15.00 18.11
CA ALA A 72 11.09 -15.07 18.47
C ALA A 72 11.30 -15.49 19.93
N SER A 73 10.49 -14.97 20.86
CA SER A 73 10.54 -15.34 22.27
C SER A 73 10.14 -16.81 22.52
N ALA A 74 9.38 -17.40 21.62
CA ALA A 74 9.01 -18.81 21.62
C ALA A 74 10.00 -19.70 20.82
N GLY A 75 11.05 -19.14 20.27
CA GLY A 75 12.02 -19.86 19.42
C GLY A 75 11.46 -20.27 18.06
N LEU A 76 10.42 -19.59 17.58
CA LEU A 76 9.72 -19.90 16.32
C LEU A 76 10.16 -18.94 15.22
N SER A 77 10.22 -19.47 13.99
CA SER A 77 10.43 -18.68 12.78
C SER A 77 9.17 -17.90 12.43
N SER A 78 9.36 -16.69 11.90
CA SER A 78 8.27 -15.88 11.31
C SER A 78 7.90 -16.28 9.88
N GLU A 79 8.54 -17.31 9.32
CA GLU A 79 8.19 -17.82 7.98
C GLU A 79 6.79 -18.42 7.96
N ASN A 80 6.00 -18.09 6.95
CA ASN A 80 4.60 -18.49 6.85
C ASN A 80 4.39 -20.01 6.88
N SER A 81 5.27 -20.77 6.24
CA SER A 81 5.21 -22.24 6.19
C SER A 81 5.47 -22.87 7.55
N ALA A 82 6.53 -22.45 8.22
CA ALA A 82 6.90 -22.95 9.54
C ALA A 82 5.85 -22.58 10.60
N LEU A 83 5.34 -21.36 10.52
CA LEU A 83 4.28 -20.88 11.41
C LEU A 83 2.97 -21.63 11.20
N THR A 84 2.58 -21.87 9.95
CA THR A 84 1.36 -22.66 9.64
C THR A 84 1.47 -24.09 10.16
N ALA A 85 2.63 -24.74 9.99
CA ALA A 85 2.87 -26.08 10.51
C ALA A 85 2.82 -26.10 12.05
N TRP A 86 3.42 -25.12 12.72
CA TRP A 86 3.37 -25.01 14.16
C TRP A 86 1.93 -24.80 14.68
N LEU A 87 1.15 -23.94 14.03
CA LEU A 87 -0.23 -23.66 14.42
C LEU A 87 -1.14 -24.90 14.30
N GLN A 88 -0.86 -25.80 13.35
CA GLN A 88 -1.58 -27.07 13.22
C GLN A 88 -1.35 -28.01 14.41
N THR A 89 -0.25 -27.86 15.14
CA THR A 89 0.05 -28.65 16.34
C THR A 89 -0.59 -28.08 17.61
N GLN A 90 -1.17 -26.87 17.53
CA GLN A 90 -1.78 -26.20 18.69
C GLN A 90 -3.22 -26.69 18.91
N PRO A 91 -3.71 -26.68 20.16
CA PRO A 91 -5.10 -27.01 20.45
C PRO A 91 -6.07 -26.11 19.68
N ALA A 92 -7.15 -26.68 19.17
CA ALA A 92 -8.19 -25.96 18.42
C ALA A 92 -8.82 -24.78 19.21
N GLU A 93 -8.77 -24.86 20.54
CA GLU A 93 -9.32 -23.86 21.46
C GLU A 93 -8.54 -22.53 21.46
N THR A 94 -7.32 -22.51 20.93
CA THR A 94 -6.46 -21.30 20.97
C THR A 94 -6.85 -20.21 19.96
N SER A 95 -7.74 -20.50 19.01
CA SER A 95 -8.16 -19.60 17.91
C SER A 95 -6.99 -19.03 17.06
N ALA A 96 -5.77 -19.48 17.30
CA ALA A 96 -4.58 -18.94 16.64
C ALA A 96 -4.49 -19.33 15.15
N ALA A 97 -4.79 -20.57 14.81
CA ALA A 97 -4.75 -21.04 13.43
C ALA A 97 -5.84 -20.39 12.55
N PRO A 98 -7.11 -20.30 12.96
CA PRO A 98 -8.13 -19.57 12.21
C PRO A 98 -7.80 -18.08 12.06
N ALA A 99 -7.30 -17.43 13.12
CA ALA A 99 -6.89 -16.02 13.07
C ALA A 99 -5.75 -15.79 12.05
N TRP A 100 -4.75 -16.65 12.05
CA TRP A 100 -3.65 -16.60 11.09
C TRP A 100 -4.13 -16.78 9.64
N SER A 101 -4.99 -17.76 9.40
CA SER A 101 -5.59 -17.97 8.08
C SER A 101 -6.39 -16.74 7.61
N ALA A 102 -7.17 -16.13 8.49
CA ALA A 102 -7.90 -14.89 8.21
C ALA A 102 -6.95 -13.74 7.87
N LEU A 103 -5.87 -13.58 8.64
CA LEU A 103 -4.85 -12.55 8.38
C LEU A 103 -4.23 -12.69 6.98
N LEU A 104 -3.82 -13.90 6.59
CA LEU A 104 -3.25 -14.16 5.28
C LEU A 104 -4.23 -13.84 4.14
N LYS A 105 -5.49 -14.19 4.30
CA LYS A 105 -6.55 -13.88 3.34
C LYS A 105 -6.74 -12.36 3.19
N LEU A 106 -6.88 -11.65 4.30
CA LEU A 106 -7.06 -10.19 4.31
C LEU A 106 -5.83 -9.48 3.74
N ALA A 107 -4.62 -9.94 4.07
CA ALA A 107 -3.39 -9.38 3.52
C ALA A 107 -3.32 -9.55 1.99
N GLY A 108 -3.74 -10.70 1.47
CA GLY A 108 -3.86 -10.94 0.03
C GLY A 108 -4.85 -9.97 -0.63
N GLN A 109 -6.04 -9.82 -0.08
CA GLN A 109 -7.05 -8.87 -0.57
C GLN A 109 -6.56 -7.42 -0.56
N ALA A 110 -5.93 -6.98 0.54
CA ALA A 110 -5.38 -5.64 0.66
C ALA A 110 -4.30 -5.38 -0.39
N ARG A 111 -3.38 -6.33 -0.59
CA ARG A 111 -2.33 -6.23 -1.62
C ARG A 111 -2.92 -6.10 -3.03
N ASP A 112 -3.89 -6.94 -3.38
CA ASP A 112 -4.46 -6.96 -4.71
C ASP A 112 -5.25 -5.67 -5.01
N LEU A 113 -6.04 -5.17 -4.03
CA LEU A 113 -6.72 -3.89 -4.14
C LEU A 113 -5.74 -2.71 -4.24
N ASN A 114 -4.70 -2.70 -3.42
CA ASN A 114 -3.70 -1.62 -3.45
C ASN A 114 -2.95 -1.59 -4.79
N SER A 115 -2.61 -2.75 -5.35
CA SER A 115 -1.99 -2.86 -6.68
C SER A 115 -2.93 -2.36 -7.78
N ALA A 116 -4.21 -2.74 -7.74
CA ALA A 116 -5.20 -2.29 -8.70
C ALA A 116 -5.42 -0.77 -8.63
N ASN A 117 -5.47 -0.19 -7.44
CA ASN A 117 -5.58 1.26 -7.26
C ASN A 117 -4.32 1.98 -7.77
N GLY A 118 -3.13 1.43 -7.53
CA GLY A 118 -1.88 1.96 -8.07
C GLY A 118 -1.88 2.01 -9.60
N GLU A 119 -2.41 0.99 -10.25
CA GLU A 119 -2.55 0.97 -11.72
C GLU A 119 -3.54 2.03 -12.21
N LEU A 120 -4.68 2.20 -11.53
CA LEU A 120 -5.64 3.27 -11.86
C LEU A 120 -5.00 4.67 -11.76
N ILE A 121 -4.21 4.91 -10.74
CA ILE A 121 -3.48 6.17 -10.56
C ILE A 121 -2.50 6.38 -11.72
N ARG A 122 -1.73 5.35 -12.08
CA ARG A 122 -0.76 5.41 -13.18
C ARG A 122 -1.44 5.74 -14.51
N VAL A 123 -2.52 5.05 -14.84
CA VAL A 123 -3.28 5.28 -16.09
C VAL A 123 -3.85 6.71 -16.14
N ARG A 124 -4.42 7.19 -15.03
CA ARG A 124 -4.93 8.57 -14.96
C ARG A 124 -3.84 9.61 -15.16
N LEU A 125 -2.70 9.43 -14.49
CA LEU A 125 -1.58 10.33 -14.63
C LEU A 125 -1.10 10.39 -16.09
N GLN A 126 -0.98 9.23 -16.73
CA GLN A 126 -0.59 9.14 -18.14
C GLN A 126 -1.59 9.86 -19.06
N ASN A 127 -2.91 9.64 -18.86
CA ASN A 127 -3.94 10.30 -19.66
C ASN A 127 -3.92 11.81 -19.46
N ASN A 128 -3.75 12.29 -18.22
CA ASN A 128 -3.64 13.72 -17.94
C ASN A 128 -2.40 14.35 -18.59
N THR A 129 -1.28 13.65 -18.56
CA THR A 129 -0.04 14.11 -19.22
C THR A 129 -0.24 14.23 -20.73
N GLN A 130 -0.83 13.21 -21.37
CA GLN A 130 -1.13 13.23 -22.81
C GLN A 130 -2.10 14.36 -23.19
N ALA A 131 -3.14 14.58 -22.38
CA ALA A 131 -4.09 15.67 -22.60
C ALA A 131 -3.41 17.03 -22.50
N LEU A 132 -2.54 17.22 -21.50
CA LEU A 132 -1.77 18.43 -21.31
C LEU A 132 -0.79 18.66 -22.49
N GLU A 133 -0.07 17.64 -22.91
CA GLU A 133 0.83 17.70 -24.08
C GLU A 133 0.07 18.07 -25.35
N THR A 134 -1.11 17.50 -25.57
CA THR A 134 -1.98 17.82 -26.72
C THR A 134 -2.43 19.29 -26.68
N LEU A 135 -2.84 19.78 -25.53
CA LEU A 135 -3.27 21.16 -25.35
C LEU A 135 -2.12 22.15 -25.56
N LEU A 136 -0.95 21.87 -24.99
CA LEU A 136 0.24 22.69 -25.11
C LEU A 136 0.81 22.64 -26.55
N GLY A 137 0.77 21.47 -27.20
CA GLY A 137 1.19 21.29 -28.58
C GLY A 137 0.32 22.09 -29.55
N ASN A 138 -1.00 22.05 -29.38
CA ASN A 138 -1.95 22.83 -30.18
C ASN A 138 -1.83 24.34 -29.92
N ALA A 139 -1.45 24.75 -28.72
CA ALA A 139 -1.21 26.16 -28.38
C ALA A 139 0.17 26.67 -28.82
N GLY A 140 1.02 25.83 -29.43
CA GLY A 140 2.41 26.19 -29.81
C GLY A 140 3.36 26.41 -28.63
N LEU A 141 2.93 26.11 -27.43
CA LEU A 141 3.67 26.36 -26.18
C LEU A 141 4.73 25.29 -25.89
N LEU A 142 4.65 24.11 -26.52
CA LEU A 142 5.66 23.04 -26.38
C LEU A 142 7.04 23.42 -26.95
N LYS A 143 7.11 24.44 -27.81
CA LYS A 143 8.37 24.96 -28.29
C LYS A 143 9.14 25.81 -27.27
N LEU A 144 8.45 26.22 -26.18
CA LEU A 144 9.03 27.06 -25.12
C LEU A 144 9.66 26.27 -23.98
N TYR A 145 9.24 25.03 -23.77
CA TYR A 145 9.75 24.17 -22.69
C TYR A 145 10.26 22.85 -23.24
N GLY A 146 11.56 22.58 -23.07
CA GLY A 146 12.15 21.28 -23.38
C GLY A 146 11.73 20.22 -22.34
N PRO A 147 12.00 18.91 -22.58
CA PRO A 147 11.66 17.82 -21.67
C PRO A 147 12.40 17.90 -20.32
N ASP A 148 13.35 18.79 -20.18
CA ASP A 148 14.11 19.14 -18.97
C ASP A 148 13.52 20.30 -18.16
N GLY A 149 12.35 20.83 -18.57
CA GLY A 149 11.67 21.94 -17.87
C GLY A 149 12.35 23.30 -18.02
N GLN A 150 13.39 23.45 -18.86
CA GLN A 150 14.05 24.72 -19.10
C GLN A 150 13.46 25.43 -20.33
N SER A 151 13.22 26.73 -20.20
CA SER A 151 12.77 27.58 -21.29
C SER A 151 13.91 27.76 -22.33
N ARG A 152 13.75 27.24 -23.54
CA ARG A 152 14.64 27.54 -24.64
C ARG A 152 14.27 28.90 -25.22
N GLN A 153 15.07 29.92 -24.92
CA GLN A 153 15.02 31.19 -25.67
C GLN A 153 15.38 30.91 -27.12
N GLN A 154 14.42 31.11 -28.02
CA GLN A 154 14.68 31.17 -29.42
C GLN A 154 15.60 32.38 -29.68
N GLY A 155 16.83 32.11 -30.09
CA GLY A 155 17.79 33.13 -30.46
C GLY A 155 17.20 34.07 -31.52
N SER A 156 17.22 35.37 -31.25
CA SER A 156 16.85 36.42 -32.16
C SER A 156 17.67 36.32 -33.43
N GLY A 157 17.01 36.05 -34.55
CA GLY A 157 17.60 36.14 -35.87
C GLY A 157 18.14 37.55 -36.09
N ARG A 158 19.47 37.68 -36.28
CA ARG A 158 20.10 38.90 -36.72
C ARG A 158 19.57 39.18 -38.14
N ILE A 159 18.84 40.26 -38.29
CA ILE A 159 18.55 40.88 -39.57
C ILE A 159 19.80 41.66 -39.94
N SER A 160 20.57 41.13 -40.92
CA SER A 160 21.68 41.89 -41.56
C SER A 160 21.09 42.75 -42.66
N PHE A 161 21.05 44.05 -42.45
CA PHE A 161 20.91 44.99 -43.55
C PHE A 161 22.31 45.26 -44.13
N SER A 162 22.54 44.86 -45.41
CA SER A 162 23.61 45.32 -46.20
C SER A 162 23.14 46.55 -47.02
N VAL A 163 23.86 47.65 -46.88
CA VAL A 163 23.83 48.78 -47.80
C VAL A 163 24.89 48.59 -48.82
#